data_d22977f1f18e29b5d129fdcc9b1c385d
#
_entry.id   d22977f1f18e29b5d129fdcc9b1c385d
#
_cell.length_a   1.000
_cell.length_b   1.000
_cell.length_c   1.000
_cell.angle_alpha   90.00
_cell.angle_beta   90.00
_cell.angle_gamma   90.00
#
_symmetry.space_group_name_H-M   'P 1'
#
loop_
_entity.id
_entity.type
_entity.pdbx_description
1 polymer ?
#
loop_
_entity_poly.entity_id
_entity_poly.type
_entity_poly.pdbx_seq_one_letter_code
_entity_poly.pdbx_strand_id
1 'polypeptide(L)'
;MRSIITIILSIIICESSRAQVSINNNDAAIFLSQYLTPLSSGVGSALNNGWYNTAKPHKMGGFDLSLSLNTLLIPKDKKSFDPNDLENFSSLSSETPTILGKGDGALITYNGNEIKLPNQDNTIVALAIPTINGGIGIIKKTEINARYMPTYNFNAGFAGKGEISLWGIGFKHDVLQWIPVIGNTIPLSLSIQGAYSKLNSKQSIINQDVDLKIEAYNINLIASRKILMLTAFAGIGYNSTKSSFITNLDQEFNLGELNIASPMELEFEAENYYRANIGLRFNIAVLALQANYTISEYPVLTIGAGVSIR
;
A
#
# COMPACT_ATOMS: atom_id res chain seq x y z
N MET A 1 12.60 9.81 -0.09
CA MET A 1 12.69 9.30 1.30
C MET A 1 12.06 10.25 2.31
N ARG A 2 12.35 11.56 2.30
CA ARG A 2 11.68 12.54 3.19
C ARG A 2 10.14 12.54 3.08
N SER A 3 9.59 12.34 1.89
CA SER A 3 8.13 12.39 1.66
C SER A 3 7.34 11.21 2.27
N ILE A 4 7.91 9.99 2.33
CA ILE A 4 7.23 8.81 2.92
C ILE A 4 7.10 8.99 4.44
N ILE A 5 8.15 9.52 5.05
CA ILE A 5 8.23 9.79 6.48
C ILE A 5 7.26 10.92 6.86
N THR A 6 7.16 11.96 6.02
CA THR A 6 6.26 13.11 6.27
C THR A 6 4.78 12.71 6.24
N ILE A 7 4.41 11.66 5.52
CA ILE A 7 3.02 11.25 5.30
C ILE A 7 2.39 10.56 6.50
N ILE A 8 3.15 9.70 7.17
CA ILE A 8 2.68 9.05 8.40
C ILE A 8 2.60 10.11 9.53
N LEU A 9 3.25 11.22 9.32
CA LEU A 9 3.58 12.25 10.32
C LEU A 9 2.64 13.45 10.37
N SER A 10 1.81 13.69 9.35
CA SER A 10 0.92 14.87 9.32
C SER A 10 -0.33 14.75 10.19
N ILE A 11 -0.40 13.70 11.02
CA ILE A 11 -1.63 13.39 11.77
C ILE A 11 -1.86 14.30 13.00
N ILE A 12 -0.83 14.97 13.51
CA ILE A 12 -0.99 15.68 14.79
C ILE A 12 -0.27 17.02 14.81
N ILE A 13 -0.97 18.13 14.63
CA ILE A 13 -0.83 19.39 15.37
C ILE A 13 -2.07 20.26 15.13
N CYS A 14 -2.90 20.41 16.13
CA CYS A 14 -3.70 21.60 16.32
C CYS A 14 -3.81 21.90 17.82
N GLU A 15 -3.03 22.82 18.32
CA GLU A 15 -3.27 23.40 19.65
C GLU A 15 -4.35 24.48 19.53
N SER A 16 -5.53 24.17 20.02
CA SER A 16 -6.53 25.15 20.37
C SER A 16 -7.25 24.64 21.60
N SER A 17 -7.20 25.39 22.69
CA SER A 17 -7.98 25.14 23.92
C SER A 17 -9.47 25.32 23.65
N ARG A 18 -10.10 24.35 22.98
CA ARG A 18 -11.53 24.23 22.86
C ARG A 18 -11.97 23.01 23.68
N ALA A 19 -13.20 23.03 24.17
CA ALA A 19 -13.76 21.88 24.87
C ALA A 19 -13.70 20.65 23.97
N GLN A 20 -12.91 19.67 24.34
CA GLN A 20 -12.81 18.40 23.63
C GLN A 20 -14.11 17.62 23.83
N VAL A 21 -14.69 17.14 22.74
CA VAL A 21 -15.91 16.32 22.80
C VAL A 21 -15.48 14.86 22.71
N SER A 22 -15.79 14.09 23.74
CA SER A 22 -15.56 12.65 23.76
C SER A 22 -16.58 11.96 22.86
N ILE A 23 -16.09 11.17 21.90
CA ILE A 23 -16.90 10.33 21.02
C ILE A 23 -16.89 8.90 21.58
N ASN A 24 -18.00 8.18 21.43
CA ASN A 24 -17.99 6.76 21.75
C ASN A 24 -17.09 5.98 20.78
N ASN A 25 -16.58 4.83 21.22
CA ASN A 25 -15.60 4.05 20.43
C ASN A 25 -16.12 3.59 19.08
N ASN A 26 -17.42 3.34 18.94
CA ASN A 26 -18.01 2.88 17.69
C ASN A 26 -18.04 3.99 16.64
N ASP A 27 -18.50 5.19 16.99
CA ASP A 27 -18.55 6.35 16.09
C ASP A 27 -17.13 6.83 15.72
N ALA A 28 -16.21 6.78 16.70
CA ALA A 28 -14.80 7.04 16.46
C ALA A 28 -14.19 6.04 15.47
N ALA A 29 -14.53 4.76 15.58
CA ALA A 29 -14.09 3.72 14.66
C ALA A 29 -14.60 3.95 13.23
N ILE A 30 -15.87 4.32 13.07
CA ILE A 30 -16.47 4.65 11.77
C ILE A 30 -15.76 5.84 11.14
N PHE A 31 -15.54 6.93 11.90
CA PHE A 31 -14.80 8.09 11.41
C PHE A 31 -13.36 7.74 11.00
N LEU A 32 -12.59 7.09 11.87
CA LEU A 32 -11.22 6.69 11.59
C LEU A 32 -11.12 5.73 10.39
N SER A 33 -12.11 4.87 10.23
CA SER A 33 -12.21 4.00 9.07
C SER A 33 -12.28 4.82 7.78
N GLN A 34 -13.20 5.76 7.65
CA GLN A 34 -13.31 6.62 6.47
C GLN A 34 -12.06 7.46 6.24
N TYR A 35 -11.47 7.97 7.31
CA TYR A 35 -10.30 8.83 7.27
C TYR A 35 -9.01 8.08 6.85
N LEU A 36 -8.79 6.85 7.35
CA LEU A 36 -7.53 6.08 7.18
C LEU A 36 -7.57 5.03 6.06
N THR A 37 -8.75 4.51 5.68
CA THR A 37 -8.90 3.46 4.66
C THR A 37 -8.22 3.82 3.33
N PRO A 38 -8.29 5.06 2.81
CA PRO A 38 -7.60 5.41 1.57
C PRO A 38 -6.08 5.22 1.63
N LEU A 39 -5.45 5.51 2.77
CA LEU A 39 -4.02 5.28 2.97
C LEU A 39 -3.70 3.77 3.00
N SER A 40 -4.42 3.02 3.80
CA SER A 40 -4.17 1.58 3.96
C SER A 40 -4.42 0.80 2.66
N SER A 41 -5.51 1.10 1.96
CA SER A 41 -5.85 0.50 0.65
C SER A 41 -4.82 0.85 -0.42
N GLY A 42 -4.40 2.10 -0.45
CA GLY A 42 -3.37 2.56 -1.38
C GLY A 42 -2.01 1.91 -1.12
N VAL A 43 -1.57 1.85 0.14
CA VAL A 43 -0.33 1.14 0.52
C VAL A 43 -0.43 -0.34 0.17
N GLY A 44 -1.56 -0.99 0.47
CA GLY A 44 -1.81 -2.37 0.08
C GLY A 44 -1.72 -2.60 -1.43
N SER A 45 -2.25 -1.67 -2.24
CA SER A 45 -2.09 -1.70 -3.69
C SER A 45 -0.62 -1.64 -4.11
N ALA A 46 0.19 -0.77 -3.50
CA ALA A 46 1.63 -0.69 -3.77
C ALA A 46 2.37 -1.97 -3.34
N LEU A 47 2.00 -2.58 -2.20
CA LEU A 47 2.55 -3.86 -1.73
C LEU A 47 2.23 -5.03 -2.66
N ASN A 48 1.10 -4.99 -3.35
CA ASN A 48 0.71 -5.98 -4.34
C ASN A 48 1.44 -5.84 -5.68
N ASN A 49 2.22 -4.76 -5.88
CA ASN A 49 2.96 -4.48 -7.11
C ASN A 49 4.45 -4.86 -7.03
N GLY A 50 5.11 -4.95 -8.20
CA GLY A 50 6.55 -5.22 -8.30
C GLY A 50 6.98 -6.68 -8.05
N TRP A 51 6.04 -7.64 -8.01
CA TRP A 51 6.34 -9.06 -7.79
C TRP A 51 6.88 -9.80 -9.00
N TYR A 52 6.71 -9.25 -10.19
CA TYR A 52 7.18 -9.84 -11.43
C TYR A 52 7.53 -8.78 -12.48
N ASN A 53 8.39 -9.15 -13.40
CA ASN A 53 8.83 -8.35 -14.54
C ASN A 53 8.86 -9.18 -15.82
N THR A 54 8.36 -10.42 -15.77
CA THR A 54 8.23 -11.37 -16.87
C THR A 54 7.39 -12.56 -16.40
N ALA A 55 6.67 -13.18 -17.30
CA ALA A 55 5.97 -14.44 -17.03
C ALA A 55 6.91 -15.65 -16.99
N LYS A 56 8.10 -15.58 -17.60
CA LYS A 56 9.01 -16.71 -17.65
C LYS A 56 9.74 -16.91 -16.32
N PRO A 57 9.51 -18.02 -15.57
CA PRO A 57 10.28 -18.33 -14.37
C PRO A 57 11.77 -18.55 -14.71
N HIS A 58 12.63 -18.40 -13.71
CA HIS A 58 14.02 -18.79 -13.80
C HIS A 58 14.15 -20.31 -13.99
N LYS A 59 15.19 -20.74 -14.71
CA LYS A 59 15.59 -22.16 -14.71
C LYS A 59 16.07 -22.53 -13.30
N MET A 60 16.12 -23.83 -13.02
CA MET A 60 16.67 -24.33 -11.76
C MET A 60 18.05 -23.76 -11.48
N GLY A 61 18.22 -23.12 -10.32
CA GLY A 61 19.45 -22.43 -9.92
C GLY A 61 19.64 -21.02 -10.50
N GLY A 62 18.82 -20.61 -11.48
CA GLY A 62 18.78 -19.21 -11.91
C GLY A 62 18.15 -18.34 -10.87
N PHE A 63 18.60 -17.09 -10.76
CA PHE A 63 18.10 -16.14 -9.76
C PHE A 63 18.05 -14.72 -10.27
N ASP A 64 17.30 -13.89 -9.58
CA ASP A 64 17.39 -12.42 -9.69
C ASP A 64 17.44 -11.76 -8.30
N LEU A 65 18.02 -10.57 -8.30
CA LEU A 65 17.99 -9.65 -7.18
C LEU A 65 17.77 -8.25 -7.73
N SER A 66 16.77 -7.55 -7.26
CA SER A 66 16.40 -6.24 -7.77
C SER A 66 15.97 -5.29 -6.66
N LEU A 67 16.23 -4.00 -6.90
CA LEU A 67 15.66 -2.90 -6.15
C LEU A 67 14.49 -2.33 -6.98
N SER A 68 13.34 -2.19 -6.36
CA SER A 68 12.15 -1.64 -7.01
C SER A 68 11.55 -0.52 -6.17
N LEU A 69 10.96 0.44 -6.87
CA LEU A 69 10.18 1.52 -6.29
C LEU A 69 8.75 1.41 -6.79
N ASN A 70 7.83 1.10 -5.88
CA ASN A 70 6.41 1.00 -6.16
C ASN A 70 5.76 2.33 -5.77
N THR A 71 5.43 3.14 -6.76
CA THR A 71 4.86 4.48 -6.56
C THR A 71 3.36 4.42 -6.74
N LEU A 72 2.65 4.48 -5.62
CA LEU A 72 1.21 4.67 -5.56
C LEU A 72 0.85 6.07 -6.05
N LEU A 73 -0.10 6.17 -6.96
CA LEU A 73 -0.71 7.42 -7.39
C LEU A 73 -2.06 7.58 -6.69
N ILE A 74 -2.25 8.70 -5.99
CA ILE A 74 -3.47 8.90 -5.19
C ILE A 74 -4.58 9.48 -6.07
N PRO A 75 -5.70 8.76 -6.30
CA PRO A 75 -6.85 9.28 -7.01
C PRO A 75 -7.48 10.47 -6.29
N LYS A 76 -8.11 11.37 -7.05
CA LYS A 76 -8.70 12.59 -6.48
C LYS A 76 -9.89 12.30 -5.56
N ASP A 77 -10.70 11.33 -5.94
CA ASP A 77 -11.88 10.86 -5.20
C ASP A 77 -11.57 10.15 -3.87
N LYS A 78 -10.30 9.84 -3.63
CA LYS A 78 -9.83 9.24 -2.37
C LYS A 78 -9.24 10.26 -1.39
N LYS A 79 -9.29 11.53 -1.73
CA LYS A 79 -8.70 12.61 -0.93
C LYS A 79 -9.68 13.29 0.01
N SER A 80 -10.97 13.06 -0.18
CA SER A 80 -12.04 13.58 0.66
C SER A 80 -13.18 12.56 0.77
N PHE A 81 -14.03 12.75 1.75
CA PHE A 81 -15.27 12.00 1.93
C PHE A 81 -16.39 12.93 2.45
N ASP A 82 -17.64 12.52 2.30
CA ASP A 82 -18.78 13.25 2.85
C ASP A 82 -18.96 12.89 4.33
N PRO A 83 -18.84 13.84 5.26
CA PRO A 83 -19.07 13.56 6.68
C PRO A 83 -20.51 13.15 7.00
N ASN A 84 -21.47 13.40 6.11
CA ASN A 84 -22.85 12.95 6.28
C ASN A 84 -23.05 11.45 5.98
N ASP A 85 -22.05 10.77 5.40
CA ASP A 85 -22.04 9.31 5.25
C ASP A 85 -21.73 8.60 6.59
N LEU A 86 -21.32 9.36 7.62
CA LEU A 86 -21.06 8.83 8.95
C LEU A 86 -22.37 8.80 9.77
N GLU A 87 -22.69 7.64 10.35
CA GLU A 87 -23.79 7.52 11.29
C GLU A 87 -23.59 8.45 12.51
N ASN A 88 -24.66 9.05 13.00
CA ASN A 88 -24.68 9.94 14.18
C ASN A 88 -23.96 11.29 14.01
N PHE A 89 -23.45 11.59 12.82
CA PHE A 89 -22.88 12.89 12.48
C PHE A 89 -23.75 13.62 11.46
N SER A 90 -23.74 14.94 11.54
CA SER A 90 -24.33 15.79 10.52
C SER A 90 -23.44 16.99 10.23
N SER A 91 -23.41 17.44 8.99
CA SER A 91 -22.59 18.57 8.55
C SER A 91 -23.31 19.37 7.49
N LEU A 92 -23.04 20.68 7.46
CA LEU A 92 -23.44 21.55 6.33
C LEU A 92 -22.49 21.39 5.13
N SER A 93 -21.28 20.83 5.36
CA SER A 93 -20.32 20.54 4.30
C SER A 93 -20.52 19.10 3.84
N SER A 94 -20.51 18.90 2.52
CA SER A 94 -20.51 17.58 1.87
C SER A 94 -19.09 17.05 1.61
N GLU A 95 -18.06 17.71 2.14
CA GLU A 95 -16.66 17.31 1.88
C GLU A 95 -15.79 17.63 3.09
N THR A 96 -14.96 16.64 3.47
CA THR A 96 -13.90 16.78 4.47
C THR A 96 -12.68 15.97 4.00
N PRO A 97 -11.43 16.42 4.24
CA PRO A 97 -10.25 15.71 3.76
C PRO A 97 -10.05 14.38 4.47
N THR A 98 -9.63 13.36 3.71
CA THR A 98 -8.99 12.15 4.26
C THR A 98 -7.55 12.47 4.67
N ILE A 99 -6.86 11.52 5.30
CA ILE A 99 -5.42 11.63 5.61
C ILE A 99 -4.55 11.92 4.37
N LEU A 100 -5.03 11.63 3.16
CA LEU A 100 -4.34 11.85 1.88
C LEU A 100 -4.73 13.18 1.21
N GLY A 101 -5.76 13.83 1.71
CA GLY A 101 -6.32 15.04 1.14
C GLY A 101 -5.61 16.32 1.57
N LYS A 102 -6.18 17.45 1.16
CA LYS A 102 -5.83 18.78 1.64
C LYS A 102 -7.11 19.59 1.79
N GLY A 103 -7.23 20.32 2.86
CA GLY A 103 -8.35 21.24 3.12
C GLY A 103 -8.63 21.40 4.60
N ASP A 104 -9.55 22.27 4.88
CA ASP A 104 -10.09 22.43 6.21
C ASP A 104 -11.03 21.26 6.52
N GLY A 105 -10.94 20.71 7.71
CA GLY A 105 -11.89 19.71 8.18
C GLY A 105 -13.30 20.33 8.27
N ALA A 106 -14.31 19.54 7.97
CA ALA A 106 -15.70 19.98 8.11
C ALA A 106 -16.04 20.28 9.57
N LEU A 107 -16.97 21.20 9.78
CA LEU A 107 -17.66 21.36 11.05
C LEU A 107 -18.82 20.36 11.08
N ILE A 108 -18.82 19.45 12.04
CA ILE A 108 -19.84 18.42 12.22
C ILE A 108 -20.61 18.67 13.52
N THR A 109 -21.84 18.19 13.57
CA THR A 109 -22.64 18.15 14.79
C THR A 109 -22.75 16.69 15.26
N TYR A 110 -22.35 16.43 16.49
CA TYR A 110 -22.43 15.13 17.16
C TYR A 110 -23.07 15.30 18.55
N ASN A 111 -24.20 14.64 18.80
CA ASN A 111 -24.97 14.74 20.05
C ASN A 111 -25.26 16.21 20.47
N GLY A 112 -25.51 17.08 19.47
CA GLY A 112 -25.81 18.50 19.70
C GLY A 112 -24.59 19.39 19.95
N ASN A 113 -23.39 18.85 19.91
CA ASN A 113 -22.14 19.61 20.01
C ASN A 113 -21.52 19.80 18.63
N GLU A 114 -20.97 20.98 18.36
CA GLU A 114 -20.18 21.26 17.17
C GLU A 114 -18.73 20.84 17.38
N ILE A 115 -18.20 20.08 16.44
CA ILE A 115 -16.83 19.55 16.45
C ILE A 115 -16.17 19.86 15.11
N LYS A 116 -14.96 20.40 15.13
CA LYS A 116 -14.15 20.60 13.94
C LYS A 116 -13.34 19.34 13.64
N LEU A 117 -13.54 18.76 12.46
CA LEU A 117 -12.72 17.66 11.98
C LEU A 117 -11.27 18.13 11.68
N PRO A 118 -10.29 17.20 11.60
CA PRO A 118 -8.90 17.56 11.37
C PRO A 118 -8.68 18.29 10.06
N ASN A 119 -7.93 19.39 10.10
CA ASN A 119 -7.43 20.05 8.90
C ASN A 119 -6.28 19.24 8.31
N GLN A 120 -6.13 19.27 6.98
CA GLN A 120 -4.99 18.71 6.27
C GLN A 120 -4.29 19.80 5.46
N ASP A 121 -3.08 20.17 5.85
CA ASP A 121 -2.31 21.24 5.20
C ASP A 121 -1.70 20.81 3.88
N ASN A 122 -1.41 19.50 3.73
CA ASN A 122 -0.70 18.96 2.58
C ASN A 122 -1.50 17.87 1.87
N THR A 123 -1.58 17.97 0.54
CA THR A 123 -2.09 16.85 -0.27
C THR A 123 -0.99 15.88 -0.62
N ILE A 124 -1.31 14.59 -0.51
CA ILE A 124 -0.43 13.52 -0.98
C ILE A 124 -0.84 13.18 -2.40
N VAL A 125 0.07 13.39 -3.35
CA VAL A 125 -0.16 13.08 -4.77
C VAL A 125 0.32 11.68 -5.10
N ALA A 126 1.43 11.26 -4.50
CA ALA A 126 2.04 9.96 -4.72
C ALA A 126 2.82 9.50 -3.48
N LEU A 127 2.85 8.18 -3.27
CA LEU A 127 3.59 7.53 -2.21
C LEU A 127 4.45 6.42 -2.78
N ALA A 128 5.76 6.47 -2.57
CA ALA A 128 6.72 5.51 -3.11
C ALA A 128 7.24 4.56 -2.03
N ILE A 129 7.14 3.26 -2.27
CA ILE A 129 7.59 2.20 -1.37
C ILE A 129 8.77 1.48 -2.02
N PRO A 130 10.00 1.68 -1.52
CA PRO A 130 11.17 0.95 -1.98
C PRO A 130 11.15 -0.50 -1.46
N THR A 131 11.56 -1.45 -2.30
CA THR A 131 11.63 -2.86 -1.94
C THR A 131 12.84 -3.53 -2.58
N ILE A 132 13.48 -4.41 -1.82
CA ILE A 132 14.47 -5.36 -2.33
C ILE A 132 13.69 -6.63 -2.65
N ASN A 133 13.80 -7.13 -3.89
CA ASN A 133 13.14 -8.34 -4.32
C ASN A 133 14.19 -9.35 -4.81
N GLY A 134 14.03 -10.61 -4.43
CA GLY A 134 14.84 -11.71 -4.91
C GLY A 134 13.96 -12.85 -5.39
N GLY A 135 14.41 -13.58 -6.41
CA GLY A 135 13.73 -14.76 -6.93
C GLY A 135 14.72 -15.86 -7.28
N ILE A 136 14.35 -17.10 -7.04
CA ILE A 136 15.14 -18.28 -7.41
C ILE A 136 14.28 -19.31 -8.12
N GLY A 137 14.79 -19.81 -9.25
CA GLY A 137 14.18 -20.88 -9.99
C GLY A 137 14.39 -22.25 -9.32
N ILE A 138 13.32 -22.98 -9.19
CA ILE A 138 13.30 -24.36 -8.69
C ILE A 138 12.82 -25.32 -9.78
N ILE A 139 12.51 -26.55 -9.39
CA ILE A 139 12.02 -27.62 -10.30
C ILE A 139 10.69 -27.22 -10.97
N LYS A 140 10.38 -27.90 -12.09
CA LYS A 140 9.10 -27.78 -12.83
C LYS A 140 8.75 -26.36 -13.21
N LYS A 141 9.73 -25.57 -13.69
CA LYS A 141 9.53 -24.17 -14.11
C LYS A 141 8.76 -23.34 -13.08
N THR A 142 9.12 -23.50 -11.83
CA THR A 142 8.59 -22.74 -10.70
C THR A 142 9.68 -21.82 -10.16
N GLU A 143 9.29 -20.66 -9.68
CA GLU A 143 10.16 -19.67 -9.07
C GLU A 143 9.57 -19.26 -7.72
N ILE A 144 10.39 -19.23 -6.70
CA ILE A 144 10.05 -18.66 -5.38
C ILE A 144 10.62 -17.26 -5.31
N ASN A 145 9.83 -16.34 -4.82
CA ASN A 145 10.18 -14.93 -4.69
C ASN A 145 10.13 -14.53 -3.22
N ALA A 146 11.02 -13.64 -2.84
CA ALA A 146 11.02 -12.97 -1.55
C ALA A 146 11.13 -11.46 -1.74
N ARG A 147 10.56 -10.73 -0.82
CA ARG A 147 10.62 -9.28 -0.76
C ARG A 147 11.01 -8.85 0.64
N TYR A 148 11.84 -7.81 0.72
CA TYR A 148 12.31 -7.31 1.99
C TYR A 148 12.58 -5.81 1.93
N MET A 149 12.23 -5.12 3.00
CA MET A 149 12.69 -3.78 3.34
C MET A 149 13.10 -3.85 4.82
N PRO A 150 14.38 -3.62 5.13
CA PRO A 150 14.85 -3.65 6.50
C PRO A 150 14.12 -2.60 7.35
N THR A 151 14.07 -2.84 8.64
CA THR A 151 13.54 -1.87 9.58
C THR A 151 14.29 -0.56 9.45
N TYR A 152 13.55 0.49 9.11
CA TYR A 152 14.06 1.84 9.02
C TYR A 152 13.49 2.66 10.17
N ASN A 153 14.39 3.11 11.04
CA ASN A 153 14.04 4.00 12.15
C ASN A 153 14.11 5.45 11.67
N PHE A 154 13.09 6.20 11.98
CA PHE A 154 13.06 7.62 11.69
C PHE A 154 12.77 8.45 12.95
N ASN A 155 13.26 9.68 12.94
CA ASN A 155 12.95 10.67 13.95
C ASN A 155 12.64 11.98 13.22
N ALA A 156 11.40 12.34 13.25
CA ALA A 156 10.90 13.51 12.52
C ALA A 156 10.72 14.75 13.39
N GLY A 157 11.34 14.77 14.53
CA GLY A 157 11.29 15.90 15.46
C GLY A 157 9.89 16.02 16.09
N PHE A 158 9.15 17.06 15.73
CA PHE A 158 7.82 17.36 16.28
C PHE A 158 6.77 16.28 16.02
N ALA A 159 7.01 15.44 15.03
CA ALA A 159 6.07 14.38 14.62
C ALA A 159 6.46 12.99 15.17
N GLY A 160 7.41 12.93 16.10
CA GLY A 160 7.75 11.72 16.83
C GLY A 160 8.80 10.83 16.18
N LYS A 161 8.97 9.67 16.79
CA LYS A 161 9.90 8.63 16.37
C LYS A 161 9.08 7.44 15.88
N GLY A 162 9.64 6.69 14.92
CA GLY A 162 8.96 5.51 14.44
C GLY A 162 9.89 4.56 13.70
N GLU A 163 9.35 3.38 13.43
CA GLU A 163 9.99 2.36 12.62
C GLU A 163 9.02 1.83 11.56
N ILE A 164 9.54 1.44 10.42
CA ILE A 164 8.79 0.79 9.34
C ILE A 164 9.59 -0.37 8.79
N SER A 165 8.94 -1.48 8.54
CA SER A 165 9.55 -2.69 7.96
C SER A 165 8.57 -3.40 7.04
N LEU A 166 9.11 -4.16 6.09
CA LEU A 166 8.33 -4.93 5.13
C LEU A 166 9.03 -6.25 4.83
N TRP A 167 8.26 -7.32 4.77
CA TRP A 167 8.69 -8.59 4.20
C TRP A 167 7.55 -9.20 3.37
N GLY A 168 7.90 -10.13 2.50
CA GLY A 168 6.92 -10.85 1.71
C GLY A 168 7.51 -12.08 1.04
N ILE A 169 6.63 -12.98 0.64
CA ILE A 169 6.95 -14.20 -0.09
C ILE A 169 5.97 -14.39 -1.24
N GLY A 170 6.45 -14.97 -2.32
CA GLY A 170 5.62 -15.25 -3.49
C GLY A 170 6.13 -16.44 -4.28
N PHE A 171 5.32 -16.87 -5.24
CA PHE A 171 5.68 -17.89 -6.20
C PHE A 171 5.23 -17.49 -7.60
N LYS A 172 5.87 -18.05 -8.61
CA LYS A 172 5.50 -17.94 -10.02
C LYS A 172 5.69 -19.30 -10.69
N HIS A 173 4.69 -19.76 -11.44
CA HIS A 173 4.67 -21.08 -12.06
C HIS A 173 4.25 -20.99 -13.52
N ASP A 174 5.03 -21.60 -14.43
CA ASP A 174 4.74 -21.65 -15.86
C ASP A 174 3.57 -22.60 -16.12
N VAL A 175 2.45 -22.07 -16.61
CA VAL A 175 1.26 -22.88 -16.92
C VAL A 175 1.31 -23.53 -18.31
N LEU A 176 2.09 -22.96 -19.26
CA LEU A 176 2.20 -23.52 -20.62
C LEU A 176 2.88 -24.90 -20.64
N GLN A 177 3.69 -25.22 -19.64
CA GLN A 177 4.31 -26.54 -19.56
C GLN A 177 3.32 -27.69 -19.47
N TRP A 178 2.08 -27.43 -19.04
CA TRP A 178 1.02 -28.43 -18.91
C TRP A 178 0.14 -28.56 -20.15
N ILE A 179 0.38 -27.71 -21.19
CA ILE A 179 -0.36 -27.70 -22.45
C ILE A 179 0.60 -28.06 -23.60
N PRO A 180 0.82 -29.37 -23.90
CA PRO A 180 1.95 -29.83 -24.70
C PRO A 180 2.00 -29.28 -26.13
N VAL A 181 0.87 -29.12 -26.79
CA VAL A 181 0.80 -28.66 -28.19
C VAL A 181 0.99 -27.15 -28.28
N ILE A 182 0.36 -26.40 -27.38
CA ILE A 182 0.35 -24.93 -27.39
C ILE A 182 1.67 -24.38 -26.82
N GLY A 183 2.16 -24.99 -25.74
CA GLY A 183 3.33 -24.49 -24.99
C GLY A 183 4.64 -24.49 -25.75
N ASN A 184 4.78 -25.32 -26.80
CA ASN A 184 5.98 -25.38 -27.64
C ASN A 184 5.88 -24.56 -28.93
N THR A 185 4.68 -24.15 -29.32
CA THR A 185 4.41 -23.50 -30.62
C THR A 185 4.30 -21.98 -30.48
N ILE A 186 3.83 -21.49 -29.35
CA ILE A 186 3.61 -20.04 -29.14
C ILE A 186 4.86 -19.42 -28.52
N PRO A 187 5.46 -18.39 -29.13
CA PRO A 187 6.61 -17.67 -28.59
C PRO A 187 6.21 -16.71 -27.45
N LEU A 188 5.42 -17.20 -26.51
CA LEU A 188 4.85 -16.51 -25.35
C LEU A 188 5.13 -17.34 -24.09
N SER A 189 5.39 -16.67 -22.98
CA SER A 189 5.38 -17.30 -21.65
C SER A 189 4.11 -16.91 -20.93
N LEU A 190 3.48 -17.88 -20.24
CA LEU A 190 2.27 -17.67 -19.45
C LEU A 190 2.48 -18.30 -18.07
N SER A 191 2.26 -17.55 -17.01
CA SER A 191 2.43 -18.04 -15.64
C SER A 191 1.33 -17.56 -14.73
N ILE A 192 1.04 -18.36 -13.71
CA ILE A 192 0.33 -17.92 -12.52
C ILE A 192 1.35 -17.44 -11.48
N GLN A 193 1.03 -16.36 -10.79
CA GLN A 193 1.84 -15.81 -9.71
C GLN A 193 0.94 -15.52 -8.51
N GLY A 194 1.41 -15.86 -7.32
CA GLY A 194 0.79 -15.49 -6.06
C GLY A 194 1.81 -14.90 -5.11
N ALA A 195 1.41 -13.96 -4.28
CA ALA A 195 2.27 -13.37 -3.28
C ALA A 195 1.52 -12.85 -2.06
N TYR A 196 2.27 -12.77 -0.96
CA TYR A 196 1.90 -12.16 0.30
C TYR A 196 2.95 -11.15 0.71
N SER A 197 2.53 -10.01 1.21
CA SER A 197 3.40 -9.00 1.84
C SER A 197 2.81 -8.56 3.17
N LYS A 198 3.69 -8.24 4.12
CA LYS A 198 3.33 -7.65 5.40
C LYS A 198 4.22 -6.44 5.67
N LEU A 199 3.59 -5.29 5.83
CA LEU A 199 4.21 -4.06 6.29
C LEU A 199 3.80 -3.81 7.73
N ASN A 200 4.78 -3.50 8.57
CA ASN A 200 4.56 -3.05 9.95
C ASN A 200 5.14 -1.64 10.08
N SER A 201 4.39 -0.76 10.69
CA SER A 201 4.86 0.57 11.10
C SER A 201 4.47 0.80 12.55
N LYS A 202 5.43 1.20 13.36
CA LYS A 202 5.22 1.59 14.74
C LYS A 202 5.66 3.02 14.90
N GLN A 203 4.86 3.82 15.56
CA GLN A 203 5.14 5.23 15.79
C GLN A 203 4.90 5.58 17.24
N SER A 204 5.78 6.38 17.80
CA SER A 204 5.60 6.98 19.11
C SER A 204 5.50 8.49 18.94
N ILE A 205 4.33 9.04 19.21
CA ILE A 205 4.00 10.43 19.03
C ILE A 205 3.54 10.98 20.39
N ILE A 206 4.27 11.95 20.94
CA ILE A 206 3.98 12.59 22.24
C ILE A 206 3.67 11.53 23.32
N ASN A 207 4.56 10.52 23.45
CA ASN A 207 4.43 9.37 24.37
C ASN A 207 3.23 8.44 24.08
N GLN A 208 2.72 8.44 22.87
CA GLN A 208 1.63 7.60 22.42
C GLN A 208 2.11 6.65 21.32
N ASP A 209 1.91 5.35 21.51
CA ASP A 209 2.32 4.34 20.56
C ASP A 209 1.16 3.95 19.65
N VAL A 210 1.41 4.04 18.34
CA VAL A 210 0.47 3.69 17.27
C VAL A 210 1.10 2.62 16.39
N ASP A 211 0.43 1.48 16.27
CA ASP A 211 0.83 0.37 15.43
C ASP A 211 -0.08 0.29 14.19
N LEU A 212 0.52 0.35 13.01
CA LEU A 212 -0.15 0.10 11.73
C LEU A 212 0.43 -1.16 11.09
N LYS A 213 -0.44 -2.14 10.82
CA LYS A 213 -0.10 -3.36 10.09
C LYS A 213 -0.90 -3.41 8.80
N ILE A 214 -0.24 -3.71 7.69
CA ILE A 214 -0.89 -3.87 6.38
C ILE A 214 -0.44 -5.20 5.79
N GLU A 215 -1.39 -6.08 5.53
CA GLU A 215 -1.20 -7.38 4.88
C GLU A 215 -1.83 -7.33 3.50
N ALA A 216 -1.05 -7.70 2.49
CA ALA A 216 -1.47 -7.63 1.10
C ALA A 216 -1.25 -8.97 0.41
N TYR A 217 -2.28 -9.43 -0.28
CA TYR A 217 -2.31 -10.70 -1.02
C TYR A 217 -2.62 -10.42 -2.48
N ASN A 218 -1.98 -11.14 -3.38
CA ASN A 218 -2.33 -11.09 -4.79
C ASN A 218 -2.21 -12.44 -5.47
N ILE A 219 -3.02 -12.61 -6.51
CA ILE A 219 -2.89 -13.68 -7.48
C ILE A 219 -3.02 -13.09 -8.88
N ASN A 220 -2.13 -13.48 -9.80
CA ASN A 220 -2.06 -12.91 -11.13
C ASN A 220 -1.86 -13.99 -12.19
N LEU A 221 -2.51 -13.82 -13.33
CA LEU A 221 -2.17 -14.50 -14.58
C LEU A 221 -1.33 -13.54 -15.41
N ILE A 222 -0.12 -13.96 -15.79
CA ILE A 222 0.88 -13.11 -16.42
C ILE A 222 1.30 -13.70 -17.76
N ALA A 223 1.28 -12.87 -18.79
CA ALA A 223 1.83 -13.20 -20.11
C ALA A 223 3.06 -12.34 -20.40
N SER A 224 4.06 -12.90 -21.08
CA SER A 224 5.20 -12.12 -21.54
C SER A 224 5.83 -12.66 -22.81
N ARG A 225 6.40 -11.75 -23.62
CA ARG A 225 7.16 -12.08 -24.83
C ARG A 225 8.49 -11.36 -24.82
N LYS A 226 9.56 -12.13 -24.97
CA LYS A 226 10.91 -11.59 -25.10
C LYS A 226 11.28 -11.43 -26.58
N ILE A 227 11.76 -10.27 -26.97
CA ILE A 227 12.29 -9.93 -28.30
C ILE A 227 13.67 -9.30 -28.05
N LEU A 228 14.72 -10.05 -28.39
CA LEU A 228 16.11 -9.65 -28.13
C LEU A 228 16.35 -9.30 -26.66
N MET A 229 16.64 -8.03 -26.35
CA MET A 229 16.90 -7.52 -25.01
C MET A 229 15.62 -7.04 -24.31
N LEU A 230 14.53 -6.83 -25.05
CA LEU A 230 13.29 -6.31 -24.54
C LEU A 230 12.31 -7.44 -24.23
N THR A 231 11.67 -7.39 -23.07
CA THR A 231 10.55 -8.25 -22.70
C THR A 231 9.35 -7.37 -22.42
N ALA A 232 8.29 -7.51 -23.22
CA ALA A 232 6.99 -6.95 -22.88
C ALA A 232 6.21 -7.95 -22.04
N PHE A 233 5.50 -7.47 -21.01
CA PHE A 233 4.66 -8.31 -20.18
C PHE A 233 3.37 -7.59 -19.82
N ALA A 234 2.34 -8.37 -19.58
CA ALA A 234 1.06 -7.92 -19.08
C ALA A 234 0.50 -8.95 -18.09
N GLY A 235 -0.36 -8.51 -17.20
CA GLY A 235 -1.02 -9.37 -16.24
C GLY A 235 -2.40 -8.87 -15.88
N ILE A 236 -3.24 -9.80 -15.48
CA ILE A 236 -4.53 -9.54 -14.84
C ILE A 236 -4.56 -10.30 -13.53
N GLY A 237 -5.21 -9.78 -12.52
CA GLY A 237 -5.21 -10.43 -11.22
C GLY A 237 -6.21 -9.88 -10.23
N TYR A 238 -6.13 -10.45 -9.06
CA TYR A 238 -6.93 -10.13 -7.90
C TYR A 238 -6.04 -9.74 -6.73
N ASN A 239 -6.42 -8.69 -6.03
CA ASN A 239 -5.77 -8.19 -4.83
C ASN A 239 -6.70 -8.32 -3.63
N SER A 240 -6.12 -8.45 -2.45
CA SER A 240 -6.78 -8.27 -1.18
C SER A 240 -5.83 -7.56 -0.22
N THR A 241 -6.35 -6.68 0.59
CA THR A 241 -5.57 -5.96 1.61
C THR A 241 -6.34 -5.95 2.91
N LYS A 242 -5.68 -6.33 3.98
CA LYS A 242 -6.17 -6.19 5.35
C LYS A 242 -5.25 -5.28 6.12
N SER A 243 -5.81 -4.34 6.85
CA SER A 243 -5.06 -3.38 7.65
C SER A 243 -5.60 -3.36 9.06
N SER A 244 -4.70 -3.30 10.02
CA SER A 244 -5.03 -3.15 11.44
C SER A 244 -4.31 -1.92 11.97
N PHE A 245 -5.07 -1.06 12.62
CA PHE A 245 -4.60 0.13 13.31
C PHE A 245 -4.88 -0.06 14.81
N ILE A 246 -3.82 -0.06 15.62
CA ILE A 246 -3.90 -0.30 17.05
C ILE A 246 -3.31 0.89 17.78
N THR A 247 -4.08 1.46 18.70
CA THR A 247 -3.61 2.47 19.62
C THR A 247 -3.49 1.84 21.01
N ASN A 248 -2.25 1.78 21.52
CA ASN A 248 -1.97 1.31 22.89
C ASN A 248 -1.77 2.53 23.79
N LEU A 249 -2.84 3.25 24.04
CA LEU A 249 -2.76 4.52 24.76
C LEU A 249 -3.33 4.34 26.17
N ASP A 250 -2.55 4.77 27.17
CA ASP A 250 -3.05 4.93 28.54
C ASP A 250 -3.90 6.20 28.69
N GLN A 251 -3.99 7.02 27.62
CA GLN A 251 -4.69 8.29 27.56
C GLN A 251 -5.52 8.40 26.29
N GLU A 252 -6.53 9.24 26.28
CA GLU A 252 -7.38 9.53 25.14
C GLU A 252 -6.58 10.06 23.94
N PHE A 253 -6.88 9.55 22.74
CA PHE A 253 -6.25 9.96 21.49
C PHE A 253 -6.98 11.17 20.91
N ASN A 254 -6.26 12.27 20.76
CA ASN A 254 -6.81 13.51 20.23
C ASN A 254 -6.54 13.64 18.74
N LEU A 255 -7.60 13.71 17.95
CA LEU A 255 -7.55 13.98 16.52
C LEU A 255 -8.32 15.27 16.23
N GLY A 256 -7.61 16.40 16.23
CA GLY A 256 -8.24 17.73 16.21
C GLY A 256 -9.01 18.01 17.52
N GLU A 257 -10.31 18.30 17.41
CA GLU A 257 -11.22 18.50 18.56
C GLU A 257 -11.89 17.17 19.02
N LEU A 258 -11.63 16.08 18.26
CA LEU A 258 -12.14 14.74 18.58
C LEU A 258 -11.28 14.09 19.65
N ASN A 259 -11.92 13.66 20.73
CA ASN A 259 -11.29 12.88 21.78
C ASN A 259 -11.76 11.43 21.68
N ILE A 260 -10.84 10.54 21.36
CA ILE A 260 -11.09 9.13 21.09
C ILE A 260 -10.58 8.31 22.26
N ALA A 261 -11.45 7.53 22.88
CA ALA A 261 -11.06 6.65 23.97
C ALA A 261 -10.10 5.55 23.50
N SER A 262 -9.09 5.25 24.29
CA SER A 262 -8.07 4.23 24.02
C SER A 262 -8.14 3.14 25.11
N PRO A 263 -7.71 1.90 24.88
CA PRO A 263 -7.15 1.39 23.62
C PRO A 263 -8.20 1.16 22.54
N MET A 264 -7.82 1.33 21.27
CA MET A 264 -8.68 1.05 20.14
C MET A 264 -7.95 0.16 19.13
N GLU A 265 -8.62 -0.86 18.63
CA GLU A 265 -8.17 -1.70 17.54
C GLU A 265 -9.18 -1.58 16.40
N LEU A 266 -8.69 -1.20 15.22
CA LEU A 266 -9.50 -1.06 14.03
C LEU A 266 -8.95 -1.97 12.93
N GLU A 267 -9.83 -2.73 12.32
CA GLU A 267 -9.50 -3.52 11.14
C GLU A 267 -10.20 -2.93 9.91
N PHE A 268 -9.44 -2.77 8.84
CA PHE A 268 -9.94 -2.29 7.55
C PHE A 268 -9.69 -3.36 6.50
N GLU A 269 -10.69 -3.62 5.67
CA GLU A 269 -10.52 -4.41 4.44
C GLU A 269 -10.58 -3.46 3.23
N ALA A 270 -9.61 -3.58 2.33
CA ALA A 270 -9.64 -2.80 1.11
C ALA A 270 -10.52 -3.48 0.06
N GLU A 271 -11.39 -2.71 -0.57
CA GLU A 271 -12.26 -3.16 -1.66
C GLU A 271 -11.56 -3.24 -3.04
N ASN A 272 -10.25 -3.13 -3.08
CA ASN A 272 -9.45 -3.07 -4.32
C ASN A 272 -9.12 -4.47 -4.85
N TYR A 273 -10.10 -5.13 -5.46
CA TYR A 273 -9.99 -6.55 -5.80
C TYR A 273 -9.33 -6.83 -7.16
N TYR A 274 -9.65 -6.06 -8.21
CA TYR A 274 -9.19 -6.36 -9.57
C TYR A 274 -8.07 -5.43 -10.01
N ARG A 275 -7.13 -6.01 -10.75
CA ARG A 275 -6.01 -5.28 -11.33
C ARG A 275 -5.67 -5.77 -12.72
N ALA A 276 -5.16 -4.85 -13.53
CA ALA A 276 -4.48 -5.17 -14.78
C ALA A 276 -3.17 -4.38 -14.84
N ASN A 277 -2.12 -4.97 -15.37
CA ASN A 277 -0.87 -4.25 -15.56
C ASN A 277 -0.22 -4.52 -16.90
N ILE A 278 0.60 -3.57 -17.32
CA ILE A 278 1.46 -3.68 -18.50
C ILE A 278 2.84 -3.14 -18.16
N GLY A 279 3.87 -3.79 -18.68
CA GLY A 279 5.24 -3.38 -18.40
C GLY A 279 6.25 -3.83 -19.43
N LEU A 280 7.43 -3.26 -19.28
CA LEU A 280 8.61 -3.55 -20.09
C LEU A 280 9.78 -3.89 -19.16
N ARG A 281 10.57 -4.87 -19.58
CA ARG A 281 11.85 -5.21 -18.99
C ARG A 281 12.93 -5.19 -20.06
N PHE A 282 14.03 -4.53 -19.77
CA PHE A 282 15.19 -4.44 -20.64
C PHE A 282 16.38 -5.14 -19.99
N ASN A 283 16.99 -6.10 -20.70
CA ASN A 283 18.12 -6.89 -20.20
C ASN A 283 19.38 -6.59 -21.01
N ILE A 284 20.47 -6.22 -20.32
CA ILE A 284 21.81 -6.09 -20.88
C ILE A 284 22.72 -7.03 -20.09
N ALA A 285 23.14 -8.13 -20.71
CA ALA A 285 23.84 -9.20 -20.02
C ALA A 285 23.09 -9.65 -18.77
N VAL A 286 23.66 -9.45 -17.58
CA VAL A 286 23.05 -9.79 -16.28
C VAL A 286 22.21 -8.65 -15.70
N LEU A 287 22.32 -7.42 -16.21
CA LEU A 287 21.55 -6.28 -15.74
C LEU A 287 20.15 -6.30 -16.30
N ALA A 288 19.18 -5.99 -15.46
CA ALA A 288 17.77 -5.87 -15.83
C ALA A 288 17.20 -4.55 -15.31
N LEU A 289 16.59 -3.79 -16.22
CA LEU A 289 15.79 -2.60 -15.89
C LEU A 289 14.33 -2.92 -16.18
N GLN A 290 13.43 -2.41 -15.37
CA GLN A 290 12.00 -2.66 -15.56
C GLN A 290 11.16 -1.45 -15.22
N ALA A 291 10.04 -1.33 -15.92
CA ALA A 291 8.98 -0.39 -15.59
C ALA A 291 7.63 -1.03 -15.91
N ASN A 292 6.65 -0.85 -15.04
CA ASN A 292 5.28 -1.25 -15.30
C ASN A 292 4.29 -0.28 -14.67
N TYR A 293 3.10 -0.24 -15.26
CA TYR A 293 1.97 0.51 -14.75
C TYR A 293 0.82 -0.46 -14.46
N THR A 294 0.25 -0.34 -13.28
CA THR A 294 -0.91 -1.12 -12.83
C THR A 294 -2.12 -0.23 -12.75
N ILE A 295 -3.18 -0.66 -13.41
CA ILE A 295 -4.52 -0.09 -13.37
C ILE A 295 -5.29 -0.86 -12.29
N SER A 296 -5.73 -0.16 -11.29
CA SER A 296 -6.57 -0.63 -10.18
C SER A 296 -7.23 0.60 -9.57
N GLU A 297 -8.03 0.42 -8.53
CA GLU A 297 -8.63 1.55 -7.78
C GLU A 297 -7.56 2.55 -7.32
N TYR A 298 -6.40 2.05 -6.89
CA TYR A 298 -5.21 2.84 -6.59
C TYR A 298 -4.10 2.49 -7.58
N PRO A 299 -3.91 3.27 -8.67
CA PRO A 299 -2.91 2.98 -9.68
C PRO A 299 -1.48 3.03 -9.14
N VAL A 300 -0.62 2.15 -9.65
CA VAL A 300 0.77 2.05 -9.20
C VAL A 300 1.72 2.05 -10.39
N LEU A 301 2.71 2.94 -10.36
CA LEU A 301 3.87 2.91 -11.24
C LEU A 301 5.02 2.20 -10.52
N THR A 302 5.53 1.13 -11.10
CA THR A 302 6.71 0.42 -10.60
C THR A 302 7.88 0.62 -11.53
N ILE A 303 9.02 1.04 -10.98
CA ILE A 303 10.32 1.03 -11.66
C ILE A 303 11.30 0.19 -10.86
N GLY A 304 12.24 -0.47 -11.54
CA GLY A 304 13.22 -1.29 -10.84
C GLY A 304 14.46 -1.57 -11.67
N ALA A 305 15.53 -1.88 -10.96
CA ALA A 305 16.80 -2.28 -11.54
C ALA A 305 17.41 -3.43 -10.72
N GLY A 306 18.11 -4.34 -11.37
CA GLY A 306 18.70 -5.47 -10.69
C GLY A 306 19.61 -6.33 -11.56
N VAL A 307 20.04 -7.43 -11.00
CA VAL A 307 20.83 -8.47 -11.67
C VAL A 307 19.99 -9.73 -11.81
N SER A 308 20.12 -10.43 -12.95
CA SER A 308 19.34 -11.62 -13.25
C SER A 308 20.17 -12.62 -14.04
N ILE A 309 20.25 -13.83 -13.53
CA ILE A 309 20.90 -14.98 -14.18
C ILE A 309 19.81 -16.02 -14.46
N ARG A 310 19.63 -16.37 -15.74
CA ARG A 310 18.54 -17.25 -16.21
C ARG A 310 19.04 -18.50 -16.87
#